data_72846882f2f13ac591d77283be366f7b
#
_entry.id   72846882f2f13ac591d77283be366f7b
#
_cell.length_a   1.000
_cell.length_b   1.000
_cell.length_c   1.000
_cell.angle_alpha   90.00
_cell.angle_beta   90.00
_cell.angle_gamma   90.00
#
_symmetry.space_group_name_H-M   'P 1'
#
loop_
_entity.id
_entity.type
_entity.pdbx_description
1 polymer ?
#
loop_
_entity_poly.entity_id
_entity_poly.type
_entity_poly.pdbx_seq_one_letter_code
_entity_poly.pdbx_strand_id
1 'polypeptide(L)'
;MAAPNIVNVSSINGKTVNANLTNSDTTGTTVLTCASDKVLKINSILVANFGFDVNASVSFVDSSGGTTSFLAHRISVPNQSSLIVLGKDNSIYLEESDQIKAGIGTTATSATITISYEELDDA
;
A
#
# COMPACT_ATOMS: atom_id res chain seq x y z
N MET A 1 8.68 -18.63 -10.97
CA MET A 1 9.37 -18.56 -9.67
C MET A 1 8.36 -18.63 -8.57
N ALA A 2 8.62 -19.37 -7.54
CA ALA A 2 7.69 -19.49 -6.43
C ALA A 2 8.01 -18.48 -5.35
N ALA A 3 6.97 -17.89 -4.78
CA ALA A 3 7.13 -17.02 -3.62
C ALA A 3 7.62 -17.85 -2.43
N PRO A 4 8.33 -17.26 -1.48
CA PRO A 4 8.82 -18.01 -0.32
C PRO A 4 7.67 -18.55 0.53
N ASN A 5 7.90 -19.71 1.09
CA ASN A 5 7.01 -20.29 2.08
C ASN A 5 7.33 -19.65 3.43
N ILE A 6 6.32 -19.19 4.12
CA ILE A 6 6.50 -18.50 5.40
C ILE A 6 7.23 -19.39 6.42
N VAL A 7 7.03 -20.71 6.34
CA VAL A 7 7.70 -21.65 7.25
C VAL A 7 9.19 -21.74 6.97
N ASN A 8 9.60 -21.55 5.73
CA ASN A 8 10.98 -21.75 5.28
C ASN A 8 11.63 -20.47 4.77
N VAL A 9 11.12 -19.32 5.15
CA VAL A 9 11.72 -18.07 4.74
C VAL A 9 13.11 -17.92 5.37
N SER A 10 14.09 -17.48 4.57
CA SER A 10 15.46 -17.36 5.03
C SER A 10 15.77 -16.02 5.68
N SER A 11 15.08 -14.96 5.28
CA SER A 11 15.27 -13.64 5.88
C SER A 11 13.99 -12.86 5.88
N ILE A 12 13.85 -12.00 6.89
CA ILE A 12 12.71 -11.10 7.05
C ILE A 12 13.30 -9.71 7.26
N ASN A 13 13.01 -8.79 6.34
CA ASN A 13 13.53 -7.44 6.39
C ASN A 13 12.40 -6.45 6.59
N GLY A 14 12.45 -5.70 7.68
CA GLY A 14 11.50 -4.62 7.91
C GLY A 14 11.81 -3.43 7.01
N LYS A 15 10.81 -2.92 6.33
CA LYS A 15 10.96 -1.81 5.40
C LYS A 15 9.79 -0.84 5.51
N THR A 16 10.03 0.39 5.09
CA THR A 16 8.99 1.40 5.00
C THR A 16 9.17 2.16 3.70
N VAL A 17 8.07 2.35 2.98
CA VAL A 17 8.05 3.17 1.77
C VAL A 17 7.07 4.31 1.98
N ASN A 18 7.38 5.47 1.40
CA ASN A 18 6.47 6.60 1.40
C ASN A 18 6.42 7.24 0.03
N ALA A 19 5.36 7.99 -0.23
CA ALA A 19 5.17 8.68 -1.50
C ALA A 19 4.17 9.80 -1.33
N ASN A 20 4.29 10.81 -2.18
CA ASN A 20 3.27 11.84 -2.30
C ASN A 20 2.12 11.30 -3.14
N LEU A 21 0.90 11.57 -2.71
CA LEU A 21 -0.28 11.17 -3.46
C LEU A 21 -0.63 12.23 -4.49
N THR A 22 -1.06 11.79 -5.66
CA THR A 22 -1.42 12.67 -6.77
C THR A 22 -2.88 12.46 -7.14
N ASN A 23 -3.36 13.29 -8.05
CA ASN A 23 -4.76 13.27 -8.48
C ASN A 23 -5.07 12.01 -9.29
N SER A 24 -5.42 10.96 -8.59
CA SER A 24 -5.83 9.70 -9.20
C SER A 24 -6.60 8.90 -8.16
N ASP A 25 -7.89 9.18 -8.02
CA ASP A 25 -8.69 8.59 -6.95
C ASP A 25 -9.43 7.32 -7.35
N THR A 26 -9.28 6.87 -8.59
CA THR A 26 -9.95 5.65 -9.04
C THR A 26 -9.03 4.44 -8.94
N THR A 27 -7.89 4.49 -9.64
CA THR A 27 -6.94 3.39 -9.61
C THR A 27 -5.67 3.73 -8.84
N GLY A 28 -5.34 5.04 -8.80
CA GLY A 28 -4.15 5.48 -8.11
C GLY A 28 -2.87 5.22 -8.88
N THR A 29 -1.78 5.60 -8.26
CA THR A 29 -0.43 5.39 -8.75
C THR A 29 0.18 4.25 -7.94
N THR A 30 0.99 3.41 -8.58
CA THR A 30 1.66 2.31 -7.89
C THR A 30 2.64 2.87 -6.86
N VAL A 31 2.47 2.45 -5.62
CA VAL A 31 3.34 2.85 -4.51
C VAL A 31 4.31 1.73 -4.17
N LEU A 32 3.85 0.50 -4.21
CA LEU A 32 4.63 -0.66 -3.81
C LEU A 32 4.30 -1.85 -4.69
N THR A 33 5.33 -2.54 -5.16
CA THR A 33 5.18 -3.77 -5.96
C THR A 33 6.00 -4.87 -5.29
N CYS A 34 5.42 -6.04 -5.17
CA CYS A 34 6.13 -7.21 -4.67
C CYS A 34 7.00 -7.79 -5.78
N ALA A 35 8.30 -7.88 -5.53
CA ALA A 35 9.25 -8.41 -6.50
C ALA A 35 9.10 -9.94 -6.63
N SER A 36 9.72 -10.48 -7.69
CA SER A 36 9.78 -11.94 -7.89
C SER A 36 10.48 -12.60 -6.70
N ASP A 37 10.01 -13.78 -6.35
CA ASP A 37 10.58 -14.62 -5.29
C ASP A 37 10.47 -14.02 -3.90
N LYS A 38 9.56 -13.07 -3.71
CA LYS A 38 9.36 -12.46 -2.41
C LYS A 38 7.89 -12.46 -2.04
N VAL A 39 7.64 -12.31 -0.74
CA VAL A 39 6.32 -12.03 -0.20
C VAL A 39 6.47 -10.82 0.70
N LEU A 40 5.56 -9.87 0.57
CA LEU A 40 5.54 -8.71 1.44
C LEU A 40 4.37 -8.83 2.41
N LYS A 41 4.68 -8.73 3.70
CA LYS A 41 3.65 -8.64 4.72
C LYS A 41 3.43 -7.16 5.03
N ILE A 42 2.28 -6.65 4.68
CA ILE A 42 1.95 -5.24 4.90
C ILE A 42 1.42 -5.08 6.31
N ASN A 43 2.17 -4.36 7.13
CA ASN A 43 1.81 -4.18 8.54
C ASN A 43 0.94 -2.95 8.76
N SER A 44 1.19 -1.87 8.02
CA SER A 44 0.36 -0.67 8.16
C SER A 44 0.40 0.16 6.89
N ILE A 45 -0.72 0.83 6.62
CA ILE A 45 -0.83 1.83 5.56
C ILE A 45 -1.46 3.06 6.19
N LEU A 46 -0.74 4.17 6.11
CA LEU A 46 -1.15 5.43 6.70
C LEU A 46 -1.17 6.52 5.64
N VAL A 47 -2.27 7.25 5.56
CA VAL A 47 -2.37 8.42 4.69
C VAL A 47 -2.47 9.65 5.59
N ALA A 48 -1.55 10.59 5.40
CA ALA A 48 -1.53 11.82 6.16
C ALA A 48 -1.74 13.00 5.22
N ASN A 49 -2.50 13.99 5.69
CA ASN A 49 -2.81 15.20 4.92
C ASN A 49 -2.42 16.43 5.73
N PHE A 50 -1.64 17.29 5.11
CA PHE A 50 -1.17 18.50 5.80
C PHE A 50 -1.56 19.79 5.04
N GLY A 51 -2.56 19.72 4.18
CA GLY A 51 -2.99 20.85 3.37
C GLY A 51 -4.51 20.89 3.21
N PHE A 52 -4.99 20.79 2.00
CA PHE A 52 -6.43 20.87 1.72
C PHE A 52 -7.14 19.57 2.08
N ASP A 53 -8.44 19.65 2.34
CA ASP A 53 -9.25 18.44 2.50
C ASP A 53 -9.19 17.62 1.21
N VAL A 54 -8.95 16.32 1.33
CA VAL A 54 -8.87 15.42 0.19
C VAL A 54 -9.68 14.17 0.45
N ASN A 55 -10.02 13.47 -0.64
CA ASN A 55 -10.54 12.11 -0.58
C ASN A 55 -9.44 11.19 -1.05
N ALA A 56 -9.09 10.22 -0.23
CA ALA A 56 -8.00 9.29 -0.53
C ALA A 56 -8.53 7.92 -0.89
N SER A 57 -7.87 7.28 -1.83
CA SER A 57 -8.16 5.90 -2.21
C SER A 57 -6.88 5.09 -2.18
N VAL A 58 -6.96 3.87 -1.64
CA VAL A 58 -5.86 2.92 -1.63
C VAL A 58 -6.41 1.60 -2.14
N SER A 59 -5.72 0.98 -3.08
CA SER A 59 -6.18 -0.27 -3.67
C SER A 59 -5.08 -1.33 -3.63
N PHE A 60 -5.52 -2.56 -3.62
CA PHE A 60 -4.69 -3.75 -3.73
C PHE A 60 -4.92 -4.37 -5.10
N VAL A 61 -3.85 -4.59 -5.85
CA VAL A 61 -3.90 -5.22 -7.16
C VAL A 61 -3.38 -6.64 -7.03
N ASP A 62 -4.27 -7.60 -7.24
CA ASP A 62 -3.92 -9.02 -7.28
C ASP A 62 -3.53 -9.37 -8.70
N SER A 63 -2.25 -9.44 -8.96
CA SER A 63 -1.74 -9.64 -10.31
C SER A 63 -2.12 -11.01 -10.86
N SER A 64 -2.05 -12.04 -10.04
CA SER A 64 -2.37 -13.41 -10.49
C SER A 64 -3.86 -13.59 -10.74
N GLY A 65 -4.70 -12.97 -9.94
CA GLY A 65 -6.15 -13.04 -10.09
C GLY A 65 -6.72 -12.01 -11.07
N GLY A 66 -5.91 -11.03 -11.47
CA GLY A 66 -6.36 -9.97 -12.37
C GLY A 66 -7.39 -9.03 -11.75
N THR A 67 -7.44 -8.93 -10.44
CA THR A 67 -8.47 -8.17 -9.72
C THR A 67 -7.84 -7.02 -8.94
N THR A 68 -8.53 -5.89 -8.94
CA THR A 68 -8.18 -4.74 -8.11
C THR A 68 -9.27 -4.54 -7.07
N SER A 69 -8.88 -4.49 -5.80
CA SER A 69 -9.81 -4.29 -4.68
C SER A 69 -9.42 -3.03 -3.92
N PHE A 70 -10.40 -2.24 -3.54
CA PHE A 70 -10.12 -1.06 -2.73
C PHE A 70 -9.99 -1.44 -1.27
N LEU A 71 -8.90 -0.98 -0.65
CA LEU A 71 -8.75 -1.02 0.80
C LEU A 71 -9.42 0.21 1.42
N ALA A 72 -9.37 1.32 0.72
CA ALA A 72 -10.09 2.54 1.04
C ALA A 72 -10.49 3.21 -0.27
N HIS A 73 -11.73 3.65 -0.39
CA HIS A 73 -12.22 4.27 -1.62
C HIS A 73 -12.85 5.61 -1.28
N ARG A 74 -12.19 6.69 -1.73
CA ARG A 74 -12.66 8.06 -1.58
C ARG A 74 -13.01 8.40 -0.14
N ILE A 75 -12.14 8.01 0.79
CA ILE A 75 -12.32 8.31 2.20
C ILE A 75 -11.82 9.73 2.46
N SER A 76 -12.63 10.52 3.13
CA SER A 76 -12.28 11.90 3.45
C SER A 76 -11.13 11.94 4.44
N VAL A 77 -10.09 12.70 4.09
CA VAL A 77 -8.95 12.97 4.97
C VAL A 77 -8.86 14.49 5.09
N PRO A 78 -9.44 15.07 6.15
CA PRO A 78 -9.41 16.51 6.31
C PRO A 78 -8.00 17.05 6.46
N ASN A 79 -7.88 18.35 6.24
CA ASN A 79 -6.63 19.06 6.47
C ASN A 79 -6.09 18.77 7.87
N GLN A 80 -4.79 18.49 7.96
CA GLN A 80 -4.08 18.25 9.22
C GLN A 80 -4.60 17.00 9.96
N SER A 81 -5.02 16.00 9.22
CA SER A 81 -5.45 14.73 9.78
C SER A 81 -4.79 13.58 9.07
N SER A 82 -5.01 12.37 9.58
CA SER A 82 -4.50 11.16 8.95
C SER A 82 -5.55 10.07 8.96
N LEU A 83 -5.40 9.13 8.04
CA LEU A 83 -6.27 7.97 7.89
C LEU A 83 -5.42 6.73 8.02
N ILE A 84 -5.77 5.85 8.94
CA ILE A 84 -5.16 4.53 9.02
C ILE A 84 -5.97 3.59 8.13
N VAL A 85 -5.41 3.25 6.97
CA VAL A 85 -6.07 2.37 6.02
C VAL A 85 -5.95 0.93 6.48
N LEU A 86 -4.76 0.57 6.97
CA LEU A 86 -4.47 -0.78 7.40
C LEU A 86 -3.62 -0.71 8.65
N GLY A 87 -4.07 -1.37 9.71
CA GLY A 87 -3.31 -1.47 10.95
C GLY A 87 -2.67 -2.85 11.08
N LYS A 88 -1.84 -3.00 12.08
CA LYS A 88 -1.11 -4.24 12.30
C LYS A 88 -2.03 -5.43 12.50
N ASP A 89 -3.22 -5.21 13.07
CA ASP A 89 -4.19 -6.27 13.31
C ASP A 89 -4.89 -6.74 12.04
N ASN A 90 -4.75 -6.00 10.95
CA ASN A 90 -5.40 -6.29 9.67
C ASN A 90 -4.38 -6.47 8.55
N SER A 91 -3.20 -6.98 8.87
CA SER A 91 -2.14 -7.12 7.88
C SER A 91 -2.57 -7.98 6.71
N ILE A 92 -2.03 -7.66 5.54
CA ILE A 92 -2.25 -8.42 4.31
C ILE A 92 -0.90 -8.80 3.72
N TYR A 93 -0.91 -9.79 2.83
CA TYR A 93 0.28 -10.24 2.13
C TYR A 93 0.20 -9.87 0.67
N LEU A 94 1.30 -9.41 0.11
CA LEU A 94 1.46 -9.26 -1.33
C LEU A 94 2.30 -10.42 -1.83
N GLU A 95 1.79 -11.11 -2.83
CA GLU A 95 2.52 -12.14 -3.54
C GLU A 95 3.25 -11.50 -4.72
N GLU A 96 4.01 -12.31 -5.44
CA GLU A 96 4.80 -11.85 -6.57
C GLU A 96 3.96 -11.04 -7.56
N SER A 97 4.42 -9.87 -7.90
CA SER A 97 3.81 -8.90 -8.82
C SER A 97 2.56 -8.19 -8.30
N ASP A 98 2.08 -8.52 -7.12
CA ASP A 98 0.97 -7.76 -6.52
C ASP A 98 1.41 -6.36 -6.18
N GLN A 99 0.47 -5.42 -6.16
CA GLN A 99 0.77 -4.00 -5.98
C GLN A 99 -0.17 -3.34 -4.99
N ILE A 100 0.32 -2.29 -4.36
CA ILE A 100 -0.50 -1.30 -3.66
C ILE A 100 -0.48 -0.03 -4.48
N LYS A 101 -1.66 0.49 -4.80
CA LYS A 101 -1.82 1.75 -5.51
C LYS A 101 -2.59 2.73 -4.63
N ALA A 102 -2.32 4.01 -4.81
CA ALA A 102 -2.99 5.04 -4.01
C ALA A 102 -3.07 6.36 -4.78
N GLY A 103 -4.07 7.15 -4.44
CA GLY A 103 -4.26 8.46 -5.03
C GLY A 103 -5.26 9.29 -4.24
N ILE A 104 -5.42 10.53 -4.64
CA ILE A 104 -6.38 11.46 -4.04
C ILE A 104 -7.24 12.07 -5.13
N GLY A 105 -8.45 12.50 -4.77
CA GLY A 105 -9.43 13.02 -5.72
C GLY A 105 -9.31 14.51 -6.00
N THR A 106 -8.11 15.07 -5.90
CA THR A 106 -7.88 16.49 -6.13
C THR A 106 -6.47 16.71 -6.67
N THR A 107 -6.24 17.89 -7.24
CA THR A 107 -4.91 18.30 -7.70
C THR A 107 -3.99 18.73 -6.57
N ALA A 108 -4.47 18.77 -5.33
CA ALA A 108 -3.63 19.09 -4.19
C ALA A 108 -2.49 18.09 -4.07
N THR A 109 -1.37 18.53 -3.50
CA THR A 109 -0.20 17.68 -3.31
C THR A 109 0.18 17.59 -1.83
N SER A 110 -0.81 17.73 -0.94
CA SER A 110 -0.58 17.81 0.49
C SER A 110 -0.70 16.48 1.21
N ALA A 111 -1.06 15.41 0.52
CA ALA A 111 -1.25 14.11 1.15
C ALA A 111 -0.10 13.16 0.80
N THR A 112 0.31 12.39 1.78
CA THR A 112 1.35 11.38 1.63
C THR A 112 0.87 10.04 2.14
N ILE A 113 1.43 8.96 1.59
CA ILE A 113 1.17 7.62 2.06
C ILE A 113 2.46 7.03 2.61
N THR A 114 2.35 6.32 3.72
CA THR A 114 3.47 5.59 4.31
C THR A 114 3.03 4.16 4.54
N ILE A 115 3.81 3.22 4.02
CA ILE A 115 3.54 1.79 4.14
C ILE A 115 4.70 1.14 4.88
N SER A 116 4.39 0.48 5.99
CA SER A 116 5.36 -0.31 6.74
C SER A 116 5.13 -1.78 6.45
N TYR A 117 6.17 -2.49 6.09
CA TYR A 117 6.02 -3.87 5.67
C TYR A 117 7.28 -4.68 5.97
N GLU A 118 7.12 -6.00 5.93
CA GLU A 118 8.23 -6.96 6.03
C GLU A 118 8.39 -7.66 4.70
N GLU A 119 9.62 -7.69 4.20
CA GLU A 119 9.96 -8.42 2.99
C GLU A 119 10.50 -9.78 3.38
N LEU A 120 9.77 -10.83 2.98
CA LEU A 120 10.13 -12.21 3.24
C LEU A 120 10.86 -12.76 2.03
N ASP A 121 12.07 -13.22 2.25
CA ASP A 121 12.95 -13.67 1.18
C ASP A 121 13.33 -15.12 1.37
N ASP A 122 13.26 -15.86 0.30
CA ASP A 122 13.71 -17.25 0.24
C ASP A 122 15.10 -17.25 -0.42
N ALA A 123 16.12 -17.34 0.39
CA ALA A 123 17.51 -17.20 -0.08
C ALA A 123 17.91 -18.18 -1.18
#